data_b4894904fa73493b8cb0a60805df9019
#
_entry.id   b4894904fa73493b8cb0a60805df9019
#
_cell.length_a   1.000
_cell.length_b   1.000
_cell.length_c   1.000
_cell.angle_alpha   90.00
_cell.angle_beta   90.00
_cell.angle_gamma   90.00
#
_symmetry.space_group_name_H-M   'P 1'
#
loop_
_entity.id
_entity.type
_entity.pdbx_description
1 polymer ?
#
loop_
_entity_poly.entity_id
_entity_poly.type
_entity_poly.pdbx_seq_one_letter_code
_entity_poly.pdbx_strand_id
1 'polypeptide(L)'
;MAPPHAVDTKQPAAVTEAVKAAFAGIGAEASFPLLERLFADVTGMFAGRYPGYQAIDMQYHDYEHTLQATVCLTHLLQGRSRSLDRPVLRTRDWELAIMSVLLHDSGFLKKTGDLTGTGAKYTFVH
;
A
#
# COMPACT_ATOMS: atom_id res chain seq x y z
N MET A 1 -5.55 -17.78 20.95
CA MET A 1 -4.41 -18.19 20.12
C MET A 1 -4.18 -17.14 19.05
N ALA A 2 -3.01 -16.55 19.01
CA ALA A 2 -2.67 -15.61 17.93
C ALA A 2 -2.78 -16.34 16.59
N PRO A 3 -3.35 -15.69 15.55
CA PRO A 3 -3.35 -16.30 14.22
C PRO A 3 -1.92 -16.63 13.82
N PRO A 4 -1.64 -17.86 13.35
CA PRO A 4 -0.27 -18.27 13.05
C PRO A 4 0.39 -17.48 11.92
N HIS A 5 -0.30 -16.54 11.33
CA HIS A 5 0.16 -15.79 10.16
C HIS A 5 -0.14 -14.30 10.26
N ALA A 6 -0.06 -13.72 11.48
CA ALA A 6 -0.15 -12.27 11.62
C ALA A 6 0.99 -11.61 10.84
N VAL A 7 0.63 -10.75 9.88
CA VAL A 7 1.61 -10.06 9.05
C VAL A 7 2.28 -8.95 9.86
N ASP A 8 3.61 -8.91 9.87
CA ASP A 8 4.35 -7.83 10.51
C ASP A 8 4.30 -6.58 9.62
N THR A 9 3.46 -5.62 10.02
CA THR A 9 3.26 -4.38 9.26
C THR A 9 4.42 -3.39 9.40
N LYS A 10 5.44 -3.73 10.17
CA LYS A 10 6.70 -2.97 10.20
C LYS A 10 7.68 -3.43 9.13
N GLN A 11 7.39 -4.51 8.45
CA GLN A 11 8.25 -5.12 7.44
C GLN A 11 7.59 -5.05 6.06
N PRO A 12 8.03 -4.14 5.19
CA PRO A 12 7.45 -4.01 3.84
C PRO A 12 7.47 -5.32 3.04
N ALA A 13 8.55 -6.09 3.18
CA ALA A 13 8.66 -7.38 2.49
C ALA A 13 7.59 -8.38 2.95
N ALA A 14 7.27 -8.40 4.25
CA ALA A 14 6.24 -9.29 4.78
C ALA A 14 4.85 -8.93 4.24
N VAL A 15 4.55 -7.63 4.16
CA VAL A 15 3.29 -7.14 3.61
C VAL A 15 3.20 -7.44 2.11
N THR A 16 4.27 -7.20 1.37
CA THR A 16 4.34 -7.50 -0.07
C THR A 16 4.06 -8.99 -0.33
N GLU A 17 4.68 -9.88 0.43
CA GLU A 17 4.47 -11.33 0.29
C GLU A 17 3.03 -11.73 0.65
N ALA A 18 2.44 -11.11 1.67
CA ALA A 18 1.05 -11.39 2.04
C ALA A 18 0.07 -10.99 0.94
N VAL A 19 0.28 -9.84 0.31
CA VAL A 19 -0.55 -9.38 -0.82
C VAL A 19 -0.35 -10.30 -2.03
N LYS A 20 0.90 -10.69 -2.30
CA LYS A 20 1.23 -11.62 -3.38
C LYS A 20 0.50 -12.96 -3.21
N ALA A 21 0.53 -13.51 -2.00
CA ALA A 21 -0.18 -14.76 -1.69
C ALA A 21 -1.70 -14.63 -1.90
N ALA A 22 -2.27 -13.47 -1.55
CA ALA A 22 -3.69 -13.20 -1.77
C ALA A 22 -4.04 -13.16 -3.26
N PHE A 23 -3.19 -12.55 -4.09
CA PHE A 23 -3.35 -12.55 -5.55
C PHE A 23 -3.24 -13.96 -6.13
N ALA A 24 -2.32 -14.78 -5.63
CA ALA A 24 -2.21 -16.17 -6.03
C ALA A 24 -3.49 -16.96 -5.69
N GLY A 25 -4.10 -16.65 -4.56
CA GLY A 25 -5.35 -17.28 -4.14
C GLY A 25 -6.54 -17.04 -5.05
N ILE A 26 -6.51 -16.00 -5.87
CA ILE A 26 -7.54 -15.72 -6.88
C ILE A 26 -7.05 -15.99 -8.31
N GLY A 27 -5.89 -16.62 -8.47
CA GLY A 27 -5.33 -16.94 -9.79
C GLY A 27 -4.78 -15.74 -10.54
N ALA A 28 -4.37 -14.68 -9.83
CA ALA A 28 -3.93 -13.41 -10.43
C ALA A 28 -2.43 -13.13 -10.25
N GLU A 29 -1.61 -14.16 -10.11
CA GLU A 29 -0.16 -14.03 -9.91
C GLU A 29 0.52 -13.23 -11.02
N ALA A 30 0.03 -13.37 -12.25
CA ALA A 30 0.65 -12.73 -13.41
C ALA A 30 0.56 -11.20 -13.37
N SER A 31 -0.37 -10.64 -12.63
CA SER A 31 -0.52 -9.18 -12.50
C SER A 31 0.31 -8.59 -11.37
N PHE A 32 0.86 -9.41 -10.49
CA PHE A 32 1.55 -8.94 -9.29
C PHE A 32 2.87 -8.19 -9.55
N PRO A 33 3.67 -8.48 -10.59
CA PRO A 33 4.90 -7.72 -10.84
C PRO A 33 4.72 -6.20 -10.89
N LEU A 34 3.60 -5.71 -11.40
CA LEU A 34 3.29 -4.29 -11.39
C LEU A 34 3.15 -3.75 -9.96
N LEU A 35 2.42 -4.47 -9.12
CA LEU A 35 2.23 -4.08 -7.72
C LEU A 35 3.51 -4.20 -6.92
N GLU A 36 4.34 -5.20 -7.20
CA GLU A 36 5.65 -5.38 -6.56
C GLU A 36 6.55 -4.17 -6.82
N ARG A 37 6.55 -3.66 -8.06
CA ARG A 37 7.27 -2.43 -8.40
C ARG A 37 6.70 -1.23 -7.67
N LEU A 38 5.38 -1.13 -7.55
CA LEU A 38 4.74 -0.05 -6.81
C LEU A 38 5.08 -0.10 -5.32
N PHE A 39 5.11 -1.28 -4.71
CA PHE A 39 5.58 -1.44 -3.33
C PHE A 39 6.99 -0.90 -3.15
N ALA A 40 7.89 -1.22 -4.09
CA ALA A 40 9.27 -0.71 -4.05
C ALA A 40 9.32 0.81 -4.16
N ASP A 41 8.53 1.40 -5.06
CA ASP A 41 8.46 2.85 -5.24
C ASP A 41 7.93 3.54 -3.97
N VAL A 42 6.86 3.03 -3.39
CA VAL A 42 6.27 3.60 -2.17
C VAL A 42 7.23 3.45 -0.98
N THR A 43 7.92 2.32 -0.87
CA THR A 43 8.98 2.14 0.12
C THR A 43 10.05 3.22 -0.03
N GLY A 44 10.45 3.51 -1.27
CA GLY A 44 11.41 4.57 -1.58
C GLY A 44 10.90 5.96 -1.20
N MET A 45 9.62 6.23 -1.41
CA MET A 45 8.99 7.52 -1.04
C MET A 45 9.10 7.78 0.46
N PHE A 46 8.78 6.77 1.28
CA PHE A 46 8.87 6.91 2.73
C PHE A 46 10.31 6.95 3.24
N ALA A 47 11.22 6.27 2.56
CA ALA A 47 12.63 6.18 2.96
C ALA A 47 13.51 7.32 2.45
N GLY A 48 12.98 8.21 1.61
CA GLY A 48 13.76 9.31 1.03
C GLY A 48 14.61 8.90 -0.16
N ARG A 49 14.33 7.77 -0.79
CA ARG A 49 15.05 7.28 -1.97
C ARG A 49 14.32 7.54 -3.29
N TYR A 50 13.13 8.15 -3.22
CA TYR A 50 12.39 8.48 -4.44
C TYR A 50 12.99 9.74 -5.08
N PRO A 51 13.43 9.68 -6.35
CA PRO A 51 14.17 10.79 -6.97
C PRO A 51 13.38 12.10 -6.98
N GLY A 52 14.02 13.17 -6.54
CA GLY A 52 13.44 14.51 -6.54
C GLY A 52 12.57 14.83 -5.32
N TYR A 53 12.45 13.90 -4.38
CA TYR A 53 11.59 14.06 -3.20
C TYR A 53 12.32 13.69 -1.92
N GLN A 54 11.91 14.32 -0.82
CA GLN A 54 12.35 13.98 0.54
C GLN A 54 11.54 12.78 1.05
N ALA A 55 12.03 12.14 2.12
CA ALA A 55 11.27 11.11 2.82
C ALA A 55 9.92 11.70 3.30
N ILE A 56 8.87 10.88 3.27
CA ILE A 56 7.62 11.26 3.91
C ILE A 56 7.85 11.21 5.42
N ASP A 57 7.77 12.36 6.08
CA ASP A 57 8.02 12.53 7.51
C ASP A 57 6.75 13.05 8.18
N MET A 58 5.81 12.15 8.41
CA MET A 58 4.53 12.46 9.04
C MET A 58 4.31 11.56 10.24
N GLN A 59 3.83 12.14 11.34
CA GLN A 59 3.68 11.44 12.62
C GLN A 59 2.65 10.31 12.57
N TYR A 60 1.48 10.55 11.95
CA TYR A 60 0.38 9.57 11.87
C TYR A 60 0.19 8.97 10.48
N HIS A 61 0.89 9.51 9.49
CA HIS A 61 0.85 9.07 8.10
C HIS A 61 2.22 8.52 7.72
N ASP A 62 2.74 7.62 8.53
CA ASP A 62 4.00 6.93 8.30
C ASP A 62 3.79 5.70 7.40
N TYR A 63 4.88 5.02 7.07
CA TYR A 63 4.79 3.86 6.20
C TYR A 63 4.07 2.68 6.87
N GLU A 64 4.24 2.50 8.17
CA GLU A 64 3.52 1.44 8.90
C GLU A 64 2.00 1.62 8.78
N HIS A 65 1.50 2.86 8.87
CA HIS A 65 0.08 3.15 8.66
C HIS A 65 -0.37 2.68 7.26
N THR A 66 0.40 3.00 6.22
CA THR A 66 0.09 2.57 4.85
C THR A 66 0.11 1.05 4.74
N LEU A 67 1.08 0.40 5.35
CA LEU A 67 1.19 -1.07 5.33
C LEU A 67 0.05 -1.73 6.10
N GLN A 68 -0.34 -1.18 7.25
CA GLN A 68 -1.51 -1.66 8.01
C GLN A 68 -2.80 -1.55 7.20
N ALA A 69 -3.00 -0.41 6.54
CA ALA A 69 -4.17 -0.19 5.69
C ALA A 69 -4.18 -1.17 4.51
N THR A 70 -3.00 -1.47 3.94
CA THR A 70 -2.86 -2.42 2.83
C THR A 70 -3.25 -3.84 3.27
N VAL A 71 -2.79 -4.29 4.43
CA VAL A 71 -3.16 -5.61 4.98
C VAL A 71 -4.65 -5.67 5.25
N CYS A 72 -5.21 -4.63 5.85
CA CYS A 72 -6.65 -4.56 6.14
C CYS A 72 -7.47 -4.66 4.85
N LEU A 73 -7.11 -3.88 3.83
CA LEU A 73 -7.80 -3.92 2.54
C LEU A 73 -7.68 -5.29 1.87
N THR A 74 -6.51 -5.92 1.94
CA THR A 74 -6.29 -7.26 1.39
C THR A 74 -7.24 -8.27 2.03
N HIS A 75 -7.41 -8.22 3.35
CA HIS A 75 -8.35 -9.09 4.06
C HIS A 75 -9.80 -8.81 3.64
N LEU A 76 -10.16 -7.54 3.44
CA LEU A 76 -11.49 -7.17 2.96
C LEU A 76 -11.74 -7.70 1.55
N LEU A 77 -10.76 -7.61 0.66
CA LEU A 77 -10.85 -8.15 -0.70
C LEU A 77 -11.02 -9.67 -0.68
N GLN A 78 -10.26 -10.36 0.16
CA GLN A 78 -10.37 -11.81 0.32
C GLN A 78 -11.75 -12.21 0.84
N GLY A 79 -12.26 -11.52 1.85
CA GLY A 79 -13.59 -11.75 2.40
C GLY A 79 -14.68 -11.51 1.36
N ARG A 80 -14.54 -10.45 0.59
CA ARG A 80 -15.47 -10.12 -0.50
C ARG A 80 -15.47 -11.21 -1.57
N SER A 81 -14.30 -11.74 -1.92
CA SER A 81 -14.18 -12.79 -2.95
C SER A 81 -14.83 -14.12 -2.53
N ARG A 82 -14.99 -14.34 -1.23
CA ARG A 82 -15.68 -15.53 -0.69
C ARG A 82 -17.19 -15.35 -0.61
N SER A 83 -17.71 -14.15 -0.82
CA SER A 83 -19.14 -13.87 -0.76
C SER A 83 -19.82 -14.32 -2.03
N LEU A 84 -20.83 -15.19 -1.91
CA LEU A 84 -21.60 -15.72 -3.04
C LEU A 84 -22.76 -14.81 -3.46
N ASP A 85 -23.11 -13.84 -2.61
CA ASP A 85 -24.30 -13.00 -2.80
C ASP A 85 -24.02 -11.72 -3.59
N ARG A 86 -22.82 -11.55 -4.10
CA ARG A 86 -22.38 -10.28 -4.68
C ARG A 86 -21.63 -10.52 -5.97
N PRO A 87 -21.59 -9.51 -6.89
CA PRO A 87 -20.78 -9.62 -8.09
C PRO A 87 -19.33 -9.97 -7.76
N VAL A 88 -18.73 -10.82 -8.58
CA VAL A 88 -17.34 -11.24 -8.42
C VAL A 88 -16.42 -10.07 -8.71
N LEU A 89 -15.45 -9.82 -7.82
CA LEU A 89 -14.40 -8.85 -8.08
C LEU A 89 -13.42 -9.39 -9.13
N ARG A 90 -13.10 -8.56 -10.10
CA ARG A 90 -12.13 -8.90 -11.14
C ARG A 90 -10.72 -8.61 -10.65
N THR A 91 -9.72 -9.21 -11.30
CA THR A 91 -8.32 -8.92 -11.03
C THR A 91 -8.03 -7.41 -11.07
N ARG A 92 -8.59 -6.69 -12.03
CA ARG A 92 -8.42 -5.25 -12.15
C ARG A 92 -8.94 -4.49 -10.93
N ASP A 93 -10.04 -4.94 -10.34
CA ASP A 93 -10.59 -4.33 -9.12
C ASP A 93 -9.61 -4.48 -7.95
N TRP A 94 -8.98 -5.63 -7.82
CA TRP A 94 -7.95 -5.88 -6.81
C TRP A 94 -6.71 -5.00 -7.05
N GLU A 95 -6.24 -4.92 -8.30
CA GLU A 95 -5.10 -4.08 -8.65
C GLU A 95 -5.36 -2.62 -8.26
N LEU A 96 -6.50 -2.08 -8.67
CA LEU A 96 -6.85 -0.69 -8.40
C LEU A 96 -7.00 -0.41 -6.91
N ALA A 97 -7.59 -1.34 -6.15
CA ALA A 97 -7.74 -1.19 -4.71
C ALA A 97 -6.37 -1.13 -4.01
N ILE A 98 -5.47 -2.06 -4.33
CA ILE A 98 -4.13 -2.09 -3.71
C ILE A 98 -3.30 -0.88 -4.15
N MET A 99 -3.35 -0.50 -5.42
CA MET A 99 -2.67 0.72 -5.90
C MET A 99 -3.17 1.96 -5.16
N SER A 100 -4.47 2.07 -4.95
CA SER A 100 -5.07 3.21 -4.26
C SER A 100 -4.61 3.31 -2.81
N VAL A 101 -4.60 2.21 -2.06
CA VAL A 101 -4.19 2.23 -0.67
C VAL A 101 -2.69 2.51 -0.52
N LEU A 102 -1.86 1.97 -1.41
CA LEU A 102 -0.41 2.22 -1.39
C LEU A 102 -0.09 3.70 -1.65
N LEU A 103 -0.87 4.36 -2.49
CA LEU A 103 -0.62 5.74 -2.90
C LEU A 103 -1.43 6.77 -2.10
N HIS A 104 -2.30 6.36 -1.18
CA HIS A 104 -3.25 7.29 -0.57
C HIS A 104 -2.61 8.43 0.22
N ASP A 105 -1.42 8.22 0.76
CA ASP A 105 -0.67 9.25 1.49
C ASP A 105 0.52 9.82 0.70
N SER A 106 0.62 9.51 -0.60
CA SER A 106 1.72 10.03 -1.43
C SER A 106 1.71 11.55 -1.59
N GLY A 107 0.56 12.19 -1.36
CA GLY A 107 0.44 13.65 -1.35
C GLY A 107 1.24 14.34 -0.25
N PHE A 108 1.75 13.61 0.74
CA PHE A 108 2.64 14.17 1.77
C PHE A 108 4.11 14.28 1.32
N LEU A 109 4.45 13.83 0.12
CA LEU A 109 5.80 13.98 -0.43
C LEU A 109 6.16 15.45 -0.60
N LYS A 110 7.36 15.83 -0.15
CA LYS A 110 7.93 17.18 -0.37
C LYS A 110 9.06 17.08 -1.38
N LYS A 111 9.14 18.05 -2.27
CA LYS A 111 10.25 18.13 -3.21
C LYS A 111 11.57 18.37 -2.48
N THR A 112 12.66 17.84 -3.05
CA THR A 112 14.01 18.15 -2.60
C THR A 112 14.22 19.67 -2.61
N GLY A 113 14.73 20.23 -1.52
CA GLY A 113 14.94 21.66 -1.37
C GLY A 113 13.79 22.43 -0.73
N ASP A 114 12.61 21.83 -0.58
CA ASP A 114 11.52 22.46 0.17
C ASP A 114 11.77 22.26 1.66
N LEU A 115 12.20 23.32 2.31
CA LEU A 115 12.58 23.32 3.74
C LEU A 115 11.48 23.85 4.65
N THR A 116 10.27 24.14 4.12
CA THR A 116 9.18 24.76 4.87
C THR A 116 8.12 23.75 5.27
N GLY A 117 7.89 23.59 6.58
CA GLY A 117 6.82 22.76 7.12
C GLY A 117 6.94 21.28 6.78
N THR A 118 5.81 20.57 6.88
CA THR A 118 5.68 19.17 6.50
C THR A 118 4.90 19.04 5.18
N GLY A 119 4.83 17.83 4.63
CA GLY A 119 4.00 17.53 3.46
C GLY A 119 2.50 17.75 3.68
N ALA A 120 2.05 17.90 4.95
CA ALA A 120 0.66 18.17 5.27
C ALA A 120 0.13 19.45 4.62
N LYS A 121 1.01 20.41 4.31
CA LYS A 121 0.62 21.66 3.62
C LYS A 121 0.02 21.44 2.22
N TYR A 122 0.23 20.26 1.63
CA TYR A 122 -0.29 19.94 0.31
C TYR A 122 -1.70 19.33 0.33
N THR A 123 -2.24 19.02 1.50
CA THR A 123 -3.55 18.34 1.62
C THR A 123 -4.72 19.19 1.08
N PHE A 124 -4.56 20.50 1.03
CA PHE A 124 -5.58 21.41 0.51
C PHE A 124 -5.47 21.67 -1.00
N VAL A 125 -4.51 21.06 -1.66
CA VAL A 125 -4.23 21.30 -3.09
C VAL A 125 -4.73 20.12 -3.95
N HIS A 126 -5.15 19.03 -3.30
CA HIS A 126 -5.56 17.79 -3.96
C HIS A 126 -7.07 17.60 -3.98
#